data_7ed7cc68acd087748f49a914f6ea7928
#
_entry.id   7ed7cc68acd087748f49a914f6ea7928
#
_cell.length_a   1.000
_cell.length_b   1.000
_cell.length_c   1.000
_cell.angle_alpha   90.00
_cell.angle_beta   90.00
_cell.angle_gamma   90.00
#
_symmetry.space_group_name_H-M   'P 1'
#
loop_
_entity.id
_entity.type
_entity.pdbx_description
1 polymer ?
#
loop_
_entity_poly.entity_id
_entity_poly.type
_entity_poly.pdbx_seq_one_letter_code
_entity_poly.pdbx_strand_id
1 'polypeptide(L)'
;MNLILISTIYITLLFFLSGFHKINDFTNTVQGLMNKTTFPLLLAQIIICGVILLEIVAPFIISLYSYNSNPELYTYTKLSIIGLIVFTILATVLYHFPPFGSNYYPVMSNLSTLGGLLLLYGHFFKGKI
;
A
#
# COMPACT_ATOMS: atom_id res chain seq x y z
N MET A 1 -23.41 -10.62 7.69
CA MET A 1 -21.98 -10.64 7.36
C MET A 1 -21.57 -9.30 6.77
N ASN A 2 -20.47 -8.71 7.23
CA ASN A 2 -20.03 -7.39 6.75
C ASN A 2 -19.12 -7.59 5.53
N LEU A 3 -19.70 -7.48 4.33
CA LEU A 3 -18.95 -7.65 3.08
C LEU A 3 -17.89 -6.58 2.89
N ILE A 4 -18.14 -5.35 3.32
CA ILE A 4 -17.18 -4.26 3.18
C ILE A 4 -15.95 -4.53 4.04
N LEU A 5 -16.12 -4.99 5.26
CA LEU A 5 -15.00 -5.36 6.13
C LEU A 5 -14.17 -6.49 5.52
N ILE A 6 -14.84 -7.55 5.06
CA ILE A 6 -14.15 -8.69 4.45
C ILE A 6 -13.38 -8.25 3.20
N SER A 7 -14.02 -7.46 2.33
CA SER A 7 -13.37 -6.95 1.12
C SER A 7 -12.17 -6.07 1.46
N THR A 8 -12.31 -5.21 2.47
CA THR A 8 -11.21 -4.35 2.94
C THR A 8 -10.02 -5.17 3.41
N ILE A 9 -10.28 -6.21 4.20
CA ILE A 9 -9.22 -7.10 4.69
C ILE A 9 -8.49 -7.76 3.52
N TYR A 10 -9.22 -8.31 2.54
CA TYR A 10 -8.58 -8.94 1.37
C TYR A 10 -7.77 -7.95 0.54
N ILE A 11 -8.30 -6.75 0.29
CA ILE A 11 -7.61 -5.74 -0.51
C ILE A 11 -6.32 -5.28 0.18
N THR A 12 -6.35 -5.13 1.51
CA THR A 12 -5.21 -4.60 2.25
C THR A 12 -4.25 -5.68 2.76
N LEU A 13 -4.63 -6.96 2.66
CA LEU A 13 -3.80 -8.06 3.15
C LEU A 13 -2.42 -8.09 2.49
N LEU A 14 -2.37 -7.83 1.19
CA LEU A 14 -1.11 -7.79 0.44
C LEU A 14 -0.12 -6.80 1.08
N PHE A 15 -0.60 -5.62 1.43
CA PHE A 15 0.25 -4.58 2.05
C PHE A 15 0.74 -5.01 3.42
N PHE A 16 -0.15 -5.56 4.22
CA PHE A 16 0.19 -6.02 5.56
C PHE A 16 1.28 -7.09 5.52
N LEU A 17 1.10 -8.10 4.67
CA LEU A 17 2.09 -9.17 4.52
C LEU A 17 3.40 -8.64 3.92
N SER A 18 3.32 -7.73 2.97
CA SER A 18 4.49 -7.08 2.36
C SER A 18 5.28 -6.29 3.39
N GLY A 19 4.60 -5.56 4.28
CA GLY A 19 5.26 -4.82 5.35
C GLY A 19 6.02 -5.74 6.31
N PHE A 20 5.41 -6.85 6.70
CA PHE A 20 6.08 -7.85 7.53
C PHE A 20 7.28 -8.47 6.82
N HIS A 21 7.15 -8.78 5.54
CA HIS A 21 8.25 -9.32 4.75
C HIS A 21 9.44 -8.34 4.73
N LYS A 22 9.16 -7.05 4.57
CA LYS A 22 10.20 -6.01 4.57
C LYS A 22 10.91 -5.87 5.92
N ILE A 23 10.21 -6.10 7.03
CA ILE A 23 10.84 -6.13 8.35
C ILE A 23 11.85 -7.26 8.42
N ASN A 24 11.46 -8.45 8.00
CA ASN A 24 12.31 -9.64 8.07
C ASN A 24 13.49 -9.58 7.09
N ASP A 25 13.37 -8.84 6.00
CA ASP A 25 14.37 -8.73 4.94
C ASP A 25 14.76 -7.27 4.71
N PHE A 26 14.91 -6.52 5.80
CA PHE A 26 15.11 -5.07 5.77
C PHE A 26 16.35 -4.67 4.96
N THR A 27 17.46 -5.31 5.21
CA THR A 27 18.74 -4.98 4.56
C THR A 27 18.65 -5.14 3.04
N ASN A 28 18.10 -6.26 2.57
CA ASN A 28 17.93 -6.50 1.13
C ASN A 28 16.92 -5.55 0.51
N THR A 29 15.86 -5.19 1.24
CA THR A 29 14.85 -4.23 0.77
C THR A 29 15.48 -2.85 0.58
N VAL A 30 16.27 -2.39 1.55
CA VAL A 30 17.00 -1.12 1.46
C VAL A 30 17.97 -1.14 0.28
N GLN A 31 18.72 -2.22 0.13
CA GLN A 31 19.67 -2.36 -1.00
C GLN A 31 18.95 -2.35 -2.33
N GLY A 32 17.79 -2.99 -2.43
CA GLY A 32 16.96 -2.97 -3.64
C GLY A 32 16.53 -1.55 -4.01
N LEU A 33 16.13 -0.74 -3.04
CA LEU A 33 15.78 0.66 -3.29
C LEU A 33 17.00 1.46 -3.77
N MET A 34 18.15 1.27 -3.14
CA MET A 34 19.40 1.93 -3.55
C MET A 34 19.79 1.56 -4.98
N ASN A 35 19.56 0.31 -5.38
CA ASN A 35 19.86 -0.15 -6.74
C ASN A 35 18.94 0.47 -7.79
N LYS A 36 17.75 0.87 -7.40
CA LYS A 36 16.75 1.49 -8.31
C LYS A 36 16.82 3.02 -8.32
N THR A 37 17.53 3.60 -7.38
CA THR A 37 17.61 5.05 -7.20
C THR A 37 19.07 5.45 -6.99
N THR A 38 19.31 6.74 -6.80
CA THR A 38 20.63 7.27 -6.43
C THR A 38 20.67 7.64 -4.94
N PHE A 39 19.72 7.16 -4.16
CA PHE A 39 19.61 7.54 -2.74
C PHE A 39 20.77 7.00 -1.92
N PRO A 40 21.32 7.78 -0.97
CA PRO A 40 22.29 7.28 -0.01
C PRO A 40 21.64 6.32 0.98
N LEU A 41 22.46 5.52 1.65
CA LEU A 41 22.00 4.48 2.58
C LEU A 41 21.01 5.02 3.63
N LEU A 42 21.34 6.11 4.30
CA LEU A 42 20.50 6.65 5.36
C LEU A 42 19.12 7.05 4.84
N LEU A 43 19.06 7.72 3.69
CA LEU A 43 17.79 8.12 3.09
C LEU A 43 16.97 6.90 2.69
N ALA A 44 17.59 5.89 2.08
CA ALA A 44 16.92 4.65 1.71
C ALA A 44 16.35 3.94 2.95
N GLN A 45 17.10 3.88 4.04
CA GLN A 45 16.62 3.28 5.29
C GLN A 45 15.40 4.02 5.85
N ILE A 46 15.42 5.36 5.84
CA ILE A 46 14.30 6.17 6.31
C ILE A 46 13.05 5.93 5.45
N ILE A 47 13.21 5.90 4.13
CA ILE A 47 12.12 5.66 3.20
C ILE A 47 11.50 4.28 3.43
N ILE A 48 12.31 3.25 3.56
CA ILE A 48 11.81 1.88 3.78
C ILE A 48 11.10 1.78 5.14
N CYS A 49 11.62 2.41 6.18
CA CYS A 49 10.92 2.48 7.47
C CYS A 49 9.53 3.11 7.32
N GLY A 50 9.42 4.21 6.59
CA GLY A 50 8.14 4.86 6.31
C GLY A 50 7.20 3.96 5.52
N VAL A 51 7.70 3.24 4.53
CA VAL A 51 6.92 2.28 3.74
C VAL A 51 6.39 1.15 4.63
N ILE A 52 7.22 0.59 5.49
CA ILE A 52 6.81 -0.46 6.42
C ILE A 52 5.69 0.03 7.33
N LEU A 53 5.83 1.23 7.90
CA LEU A 53 4.79 1.81 8.74
C LEU A 53 3.48 1.98 7.97
N LEU A 54 3.54 2.50 6.75
CA LEU A 54 2.36 2.65 5.92
C LEU A 54 1.71 1.30 5.63
N GLU A 55 2.48 0.31 5.21
CA GLU A 55 1.96 -1.00 4.82
C GLU A 55 1.37 -1.80 5.99
N ILE A 56 1.80 -1.54 7.21
CA ILE A 56 1.28 -2.23 8.40
C ILE A 56 0.15 -1.45 9.04
N VAL A 57 0.32 -0.15 9.24
CA VAL A 57 -0.65 0.68 9.96
C VAL A 57 -1.89 0.99 9.13
N ALA A 58 -1.73 1.29 7.84
CA ALA A 58 -2.86 1.65 6.99
C ALA A 58 -3.94 0.55 6.92
N PRO A 59 -3.59 -0.74 6.72
CA PRO A 59 -4.61 -1.79 6.74
C PRO A 59 -5.41 -1.84 8.03
N PHE A 60 -4.78 -1.63 9.19
CA PHE A 60 -5.50 -1.61 10.47
C PHE A 60 -6.48 -0.44 10.54
N ILE A 61 -6.04 0.76 10.17
CA ILE A 61 -6.90 1.95 10.22
C ILE A 61 -8.10 1.78 9.28
N ILE A 62 -7.85 1.33 8.05
CA ILE A 62 -8.90 1.14 7.05
C ILE A 62 -9.89 0.08 7.52
N SER A 63 -9.40 -1.02 8.08
CA SER A 63 -10.25 -2.11 8.57
C SER A 63 -11.09 -1.68 9.77
N LEU A 64 -10.52 -0.93 10.70
CA LEU A 64 -11.28 -0.39 11.84
C LEU A 64 -12.39 0.55 11.38
N TYR A 65 -12.08 1.43 10.45
CA TYR A 65 -13.08 2.34 9.90
C TYR A 65 -14.18 1.58 9.15
N SER A 66 -13.79 0.56 8.39
CA SER A 66 -14.73 -0.31 7.71
C SER A 66 -15.67 -1.03 8.68
N TYR A 67 -15.17 -1.37 9.88
CA TYR A 67 -15.96 -2.08 10.88
C TYR A 67 -16.95 -1.17 11.60
N ASN A 68 -16.53 -0.01 12.07
CA ASN A 68 -17.35 0.84 12.96
C ASN A 68 -17.65 2.24 12.45
N SER A 69 -17.06 2.67 11.33
CA SER A 69 -17.26 4.01 10.75
C SER A 69 -17.04 5.16 11.74
N ASN A 70 -16.09 5.00 12.65
CA ASN A 70 -15.79 6.00 13.67
C ASN A 70 -15.36 7.32 13.02
N PRO A 71 -16.08 8.45 13.26
CA PRO A 71 -15.72 9.74 12.66
C PRO A 71 -14.31 10.21 12.98
N GLU A 72 -13.75 9.81 14.10
CA GLU A 72 -12.38 10.16 14.47
C GLU A 72 -11.34 9.56 13.52
N LEU A 73 -11.69 8.43 12.89
CA LEU A 73 -10.80 7.75 11.95
C LEU A 73 -10.98 8.23 10.50
N TYR A 74 -11.94 9.11 10.22
CA TYR A 74 -12.26 9.53 8.86
C TYR A 74 -11.03 10.06 8.12
N THR A 75 -10.36 11.05 8.68
CA THR A 75 -9.18 11.67 8.06
C THR A 75 -8.03 10.68 7.95
N TYR A 76 -7.76 9.90 9.00
CA TYR A 76 -6.69 8.90 8.98
C TYR A 76 -6.94 7.81 7.95
N THR A 77 -8.19 7.37 7.80
CA THR A 77 -8.57 6.37 6.79
C THR A 77 -8.39 6.94 5.38
N LYS A 78 -8.82 8.16 5.16
CA LYS A 78 -8.66 8.83 3.87
C LYS A 78 -7.18 8.94 3.48
N LEU A 79 -6.36 9.41 4.40
CA LEU A 79 -4.91 9.52 4.18
C LEU A 79 -4.26 8.14 3.97
N SER A 80 -4.71 7.14 4.70
CA SER A 80 -4.19 5.77 4.57
C SER A 80 -4.47 5.21 3.17
N ILE A 81 -5.69 5.35 2.67
CA ILE A 81 -6.03 4.85 1.33
C ILE A 81 -5.26 5.63 0.26
N ILE A 82 -5.21 6.94 0.36
CA ILE A 82 -4.44 7.77 -0.58
C ILE A 82 -2.97 7.39 -0.54
N GLY A 83 -2.41 7.20 0.64
CA GLY A 83 -1.01 6.79 0.81
C GLY A 83 -0.72 5.45 0.14
N LEU A 84 -1.59 4.46 0.31
CA LEU A 84 -1.44 3.17 -0.35
C LEU A 84 -1.58 3.28 -1.87
N ILE A 85 -2.49 4.12 -2.36
CA ILE A 85 -2.64 4.36 -3.81
C ILE A 85 -1.36 4.95 -4.39
N VAL A 86 -0.84 6.01 -3.77
CA VAL A 86 0.39 6.67 -4.23
C VAL A 86 1.57 5.69 -4.16
N PHE A 87 1.69 4.96 -3.07
CA PHE A 87 2.75 3.97 -2.91
C PHE A 87 2.69 2.89 -3.99
N THR A 88 1.48 2.37 -4.29
CA THR A 88 1.31 1.34 -5.31
C THR A 88 1.74 1.85 -6.69
N ILE A 89 1.38 3.07 -7.04
CA ILE A 89 1.78 3.68 -8.31
C ILE A 89 3.30 3.83 -8.36
N LEU A 90 3.91 4.39 -7.32
CA LEU A 90 5.36 4.62 -7.28
C LEU A 90 6.13 3.30 -7.33
N ALA A 91 5.72 2.31 -6.56
CA ALA A 91 6.38 1.00 -6.54
C ALA A 91 6.26 0.31 -7.90
N THR A 92 5.11 0.40 -8.56
CA THR A 92 4.91 -0.19 -9.88
C THR A 92 5.84 0.45 -10.90
N VAL A 93 5.91 1.77 -10.93
CA VAL A 93 6.76 2.47 -11.89
C VAL A 93 8.25 2.21 -11.59
N LEU A 94 8.63 2.19 -10.32
CA LEU A 94 10.04 2.07 -9.94
C LEU A 94 10.58 0.65 -10.12
N TYR A 95 9.79 -0.39 -9.75
CA TYR A 95 10.28 -1.76 -9.69
C TYR A 95 9.83 -2.64 -10.85
N HIS A 96 8.71 -2.32 -11.50
CA HIS A 96 8.06 -3.22 -12.45
C HIS A 96 7.85 -2.61 -13.84
N PHE A 97 8.58 -1.56 -14.17
CA PHE A 97 8.48 -0.95 -15.48
C PHE A 97 9.74 -1.23 -16.30
N PRO A 98 9.61 -1.50 -17.61
CA PRO A 98 8.40 -1.60 -18.44
C PRO A 98 7.58 -2.86 -18.11
N PRO A 99 6.24 -2.87 -18.42
CA PRO A 99 5.34 -3.94 -17.99
C PRO A 99 5.38 -5.16 -18.93
N PHE A 100 6.58 -5.66 -19.20
CA PHE A 100 6.81 -6.79 -20.12
C PHE A 100 7.63 -7.87 -19.41
N GLY A 101 7.55 -9.10 -19.93
CA GLY A 101 8.31 -10.21 -19.40
C GLY A 101 7.97 -10.49 -17.94
N SER A 102 8.97 -10.56 -17.07
CA SER A 102 8.77 -10.83 -15.64
C SER A 102 8.01 -9.75 -14.90
N ASN A 103 7.88 -8.55 -15.47
CA ASN A 103 7.14 -7.44 -14.88
C ASN A 103 5.64 -7.46 -15.19
N TYR A 104 5.20 -8.29 -16.14
CA TYR A 104 3.81 -8.28 -16.59
C TYR A 104 2.83 -8.57 -15.44
N TYR A 105 2.99 -9.72 -14.78
CA TYR A 105 2.08 -10.09 -13.70
C TYR A 105 2.15 -9.18 -12.49
N PRO A 106 3.34 -8.75 -12.03
CA PRO A 106 3.40 -7.74 -10.96
C PRO A 106 2.67 -6.44 -11.29
N VAL A 107 2.78 -5.94 -12.51
CA VAL A 107 2.05 -4.73 -12.93
C VAL A 107 0.55 -4.98 -12.94
N MET A 108 0.10 -6.12 -13.51
CA MET A 108 -1.33 -6.45 -13.55
C MET A 108 -1.89 -6.61 -12.13
N SER A 109 -1.17 -7.28 -11.24
CA SER A 109 -1.54 -7.43 -9.84
C SER A 109 -1.68 -6.07 -9.13
N ASN A 110 -0.72 -5.19 -9.35
CA ASN A 110 -0.75 -3.85 -8.74
C ASN A 110 -1.89 -3.00 -9.29
N LEU A 111 -2.22 -3.14 -10.58
CA LEU A 111 -3.39 -2.46 -11.16
C LEU A 111 -4.69 -2.96 -10.53
N SER A 112 -4.81 -4.28 -10.30
CA SER A 112 -5.98 -4.84 -9.60
C SER A 112 -6.10 -4.31 -8.18
N THR A 113 -4.99 -4.25 -7.45
CA THR A 113 -4.95 -3.70 -6.09
C THR A 113 -5.33 -2.23 -6.11
N LEU A 114 -4.82 -1.47 -7.06
CA LEU A 114 -5.15 -0.05 -7.22
C LEU A 114 -6.64 0.14 -7.47
N GLY A 115 -7.23 -0.69 -8.34
CA GLY A 115 -8.68 -0.68 -8.57
C GLY A 115 -9.47 -0.94 -7.30
N GLY A 116 -9.04 -1.91 -6.50
CA GLY A 116 -9.66 -2.19 -5.20
C GLY A 116 -9.59 -1.01 -4.23
N LEU A 117 -8.42 -0.35 -4.14
CA LEU A 117 -8.25 0.83 -3.30
C LEU A 117 -9.12 1.99 -3.75
N LEU A 118 -9.23 2.21 -5.05
CA LEU A 118 -10.11 3.24 -5.61
C LEU A 118 -11.58 2.96 -5.30
N LEU A 119 -11.99 1.69 -5.38
CA LEU A 119 -13.36 1.30 -4.99
C LEU A 119 -13.61 1.56 -3.51
N LEU A 120 -12.68 1.24 -2.64
CA LEU A 120 -12.79 1.53 -1.21
C LEU A 120 -12.91 3.03 -0.96
N TYR A 121 -12.09 3.82 -1.63
CA TYR A 121 -12.14 5.26 -1.50
C TYR A 121 -13.52 5.79 -1.93
N GLY A 122 -14.01 5.35 -3.08
CA GLY A 122 -15.31 5.75 -3.57
C GLY A 122 -16.44 5.35 -2.62
N HIS A 123 -16.35 4.16 -2.04
CA HIS A 123 -17.36 3.67 -1.10
C HIS A 123 -17.38 4.52 0.18
N PHE A 124 -16.21 4.77 0.81
CA PHE A 124 -16.16 5.49 2.08
C PHE A 124 -16.36 6.99 1.92
N PHE A 125 -15.93 7.58 0.82
CA PHE A 125 -15.89 9.03 0.65
C PHE A 125 -16.73 9.51 -0.54
N LYS A 126 -17.63 8.65 -1.05
CA LYS A 126 -18.59 8.95 -2.11
C LYS A 126 -17.92 9.49 -3.39
N GLY A 127 -16.74 8.96 -3.71
CA GLY A 127 -16.04 9.29 -4.93
C GLY A 127 -15.34 10.65 -4.95
N LYS A 128 -15.29 11.35 -3.84
CA LYS A 128 -14.63 12.67 -3.77
C LYS A 128 -13.17 12.50 -3.39
N ILE A 129 -12.31 12.88 -4.27
CA ILE A 129 -10.87 12.87 -4.02
C ILE A 129 -10.39 14.22 -3.49
#